data_d138513b1553d54289c512e69be90818
#
_entry.id   d138513b1553d54289c512e69be90818
#
_cell.length_a   1.000
_cell.length_b   1.000
_cell.length_c   1.000
_cell.angle_alpha   90.00
_cell.angle_beta   90.00
_cell.angle_gamma   90.00
#
_symmetry.space_group_name_H-M   'P 1'
#
loop_
_entity.id
_entity.type
_entity.pdbx_description
1 polymer ?
#
loop_
_entity_poly.entity_id
_entity_poly.type
_entity_poly.pdbx_seq_one_letter_code
_entity_poly.pdbx_strand_id
1 'polypeptide(L)'
;MITQNWEVTLMYNDFYALSFNPFDKSISEKDSFLSRDFQEMTHRLNYLKETRGIGVFTARPGMGKSYCLRCFSKSLNPNLNHMVYLCLSTISVAEFYKQFCSVLGVSDKGGKTGMFKAIQEQVCYLYKEKRQPLLLAIDEAQYLSTGILNDIKMLMNYGYDSINCFTLILCGESHLNDILRKPVHEALRQRITIHYNYNGLDDKEVASYILHKLERAGGSKSIID
;
A
#
# COMPACT_ATOMS: atom_id res chain seq x y z
N MET A 1 -19.63 -20.69 -16.40
CA MET A 1 -18.93 -19.52 -16.99
C MET A 1 -17.45 -19.40 -16.59
N ILE A 2 -16.91 -20.27 -15.73
CA ILE A 2 -15.49 -20.25 -15.28
C ILE A 2 -14.59 -21.14 -16.16
N THR A 3 -15.13 -22.15 -16.80
CA THR A 3 -14.39 -23.11 -17.64
C THR A 3 -13.91 -22.56 -18.98
N GLN A 4 -14.61 -21.60 -19.58
CA GLN A 4 -14.21 -21.01 -20.87
C GLN A 4 -12.94 -20.14 -20.83
N ASN A 5 -12.61 -19.53 -19.69
CA ASN A 5 -11.41 -18.69 -19.59
C ASN A 5 -10.10 -19.49 -19.54
N TRP A 6 -10.11 -20.72 -19.04
CA TRP A 6 -8.90 -21.58 -18.95
C TRP A 6 -8.47 -22.10 -20.33
N GLU A 7 -9.43 -22.51 -21.16
CA GLU A 7 -9.12 -23.02 -22.53
C GLU A 7 -8.53 -21.91 -23.42
N VAL A 8 -9.08 -20.69 -23.33
CA VAL A 8 -8.59 -19.55 -24.11
C VAL A 8 -7.17 -19.16 -23.66
N THR A 9 -6.88 -19.16 -22.36
CA THR A 9 -5.55 -18.81 -21.82
C THR A 9 -4.51 -19.85 -22.23
N LEU A 10 -4.82 -21.14 -22.20
CA LEU A 10 -3.94 -22.21 -22.66
C LEU A 10 -3.64 -22.05 -24.16
N MET A 11 -4.65 -21.74 -24.98
CA MET A 11 -4.51 -21.58 -26.41
C MET A 11 -3.55 -20.43 -26.80
N TYR A 12 -3.57 -19.28 -26.06
CA TYR A 12 -2.62 -18.18 -26.30
C TYR A 12 -1.20 -18.55 -25.86
N ASN A 13 -1.03 -19.20 -24.73
CA ASN A 13 0.27 -19.62 -24.25
C ASN A 13 0.94 -20.58 -25.23
N ASP A 14 0.20 -21.57 -25.71
CA ASP A 14 0.72 -22.54 -26.68
C ASP A 14 1.04 -21.88 -28.04
N PHE A 15 0.17 -20.99 -28.51
CA PHE A 15 0.37 -20.31 -29.81
C PHE A 15 1.60 -19.40 -29.83
N TYR A 16 1.86 -18.66 -28.72
CA TYR A 16 2.98 -17.74 -28.60
C TYR A 16 4.19 -18.34 -27.85
N ALA A 17 4.17 -19.63 -27.54
CA ALA A 17 5.19 -20.33 -26.76
C ALA A 17 5.48 -19.66 -25.41
N LEU A 18 4.43 -19.19 -24.72
CA LEU A 18 4.53 -18.53 -23.42
C LEU A 18 4.44 -19.55 -22.29
N SER A 19 5.31 -19.45 -21.31
CA SER A 19 5.31 -20.31 -20.11
C SER A 19 4.13 -20.01 -19.17
N PHE A 20 3.60 -18.78 -19.21
CA PHE A 20 2.47 -18.31 -18.41
C PHE A 20 1.86 -17.06 -19.06
N ASN A 21 0.68 -16.64 -18.59
CA ASN A 21 0.08 -15.37 -19.05
C ASN A 21 0.91 -14.18 -18.52
N PRO A 22 1.61 -13.41 -19.38
CA PRO A 22 2.51 -12.33 -18.97
C PRO A 22 1.82 -11.18 -18.25
N PHE A 23 0.49 -11.05 -18.38
CA PHE A 23 -0.32 -9.96 -17.80
C PHE A 23 -1.17 -10.42 -16.61
N ASP A 24 -0.95 -11.63 -16.10
CA ASP A 24 -1.65 -12.12 -14.93
C ASP A 24 -1.29 -11.32 -13.67
N LYS A 25 -2.28 -11.10 -12.79
CA LYS A 25 -2.10 -10.38 -11.52
C LYS A 25 -1.26 -11.14 -10.50
N SER A 26 -1.14 -12.46 -10.65
CA SER A 26 -0.40 -13.35 -9.74
C SER A 26 1.09 -13.45 -10.03
N ILE A 27 1.59 -12.75 -11.07
CA ILE A 27 3.00 -12.77 -11.46
C ILE A 27 3.89 -12.39 -10.26
N SER A 28 5.01 -13.12 -10.14
CA SER A 28 6.00 -12.91 -9.08
C SER A 28 6.52 -11.47 -9.07
N GLU A 29 6.69 -10.93 -7.87
CA GLU A 29 7.27 -9.60 -7.68
C GLU A 29 8.73 -9.51 -8.16
N LYS A 30 9.43 -10.64 -8.30
CA LYS A 30 10.78 -10.70 -8.87
C LYS A 30 10.81 -10.31 -10.35
N ASP A 31 9.66 -10.41 -11.01
CA ASP A 31 9.47 -10.08 -12.42
C ASP A 31 8.80 -8.72 -12.61
N SER A 32 8.94 -7.84 -11.62
CA SER A 32 8.42 -6.48 -11.67
C SER A 32 9.13 -5.66 -12.73
N PHE A 33 8.37 -4.94 -13.54
CA PHE A 33 8.93 -3.90 -14.40
C PHE A 33 9.23 -2.66 -13.56
N LEU A 34 10.48 -2.21 -13.63
CA LEU A 34 10.97 -1.08 -12.84
C LEU A 34 10.72 0.24 -13.58
N SER A 35 9.43 0.64 -13.69
CA SER A 35 9.08 1.94 -14.22
C SER A 35 9.60 3.06 -13.31
N ARG A 36 9.68 4.28 -13.86
CA ARG A 36 10.07 5.47 -13.10
C ARG A 36 9.24 5.63 -11.83
N ASP A 37 7.93 5.57 -11.96
CA ASP A 37 7.01 5.75 -10.82
C ASP A 37 7.12 4.62 -9.79
N PHE A 38 7.32 3.38 -10.25
CA PHE A 38 7.54 2.25 -9.36
C PHE A 38 8.82 2.43 -8.52
N GLN A 39 9.92 2.82 -9.16
CA GLN A 39 11.19 3.08 -8.48
C GLN A 39 11.05 4.24 -7.49
N GLU A 40 10.45 5.35 -7.92
CA GLU A 40 10.27 6.55 -7.10
C GLU A 40 9.39 6.26 -5.88
N MET A 41 8.26 5.57 -6.05
CA MET A 41 7.41 5.16 -4.93
C MET A 41 8.16 4.23 -3.97
N THR A 42 8.92 3.27 -4.49
CA THR A 42 9.73 2.36 -3.67
C THR A 42 10.80 3.10 -2.86
N HIS A 43 11.49 4.06 -3.46
CA HIS A 43 12.48 4.91 -2.76
C HIS A 43 11.81 5.71 -1.63
N ARG A 44 10.66 6.32 -1.90
CA ARG A 44 9.90 7.08 -0.91
C ARG A 44 9.37 6.22 0.23
N LEU A 45 8.90 5.00 -0.07
CA LEU A 45 8.47 4.04 0.94
C LEU A 45 9.64 3.61 1.83
N ASN A 46 10.84 3.38 1.27
CA ASN A 46 12.03 3.08 2.06
C ASN A 46 12.45 4.26 2.94
N TYR A 47 12.44 5.48 2.42
CA TYR A 47 12.71 6.66 3.21
C TYR A 47 11.69 6.81 4.36
N LEU A 48 10.41 6.61 4.07
CA LEU A 48 9.34 6.70 5.06
C LEU A 48 9.46 5.63 6.15
N LYS A 49 9.89 4.42 5.80
CA LYS A 49 10.21 3.35 6.75
C LYS A 49 11.26 3.77 7.78
N GLU A 50 12.31 4.47 7.34
CA GLU A 50 13.38 4.94 8.23
C GLU A 50 12.96 6.14 9.08
N THR A 51 12.24 7.10 8.49
CA THR A 51 11.83 8.35 9.16
C THR A 51 10.59 8.21 10.02
N ARG A 52 9.75 7.20 9.77
CA ARG A 52 8.51 6.92 10.51
C ARG A 52 7.54 8.11 10.55
N GLY A 53 7.16 8.57 9.39
CA GLY A 53 6.21 9.66 9.23
C GLY A 53 4.91 9.22 8.55
N ILE A 54 4.24 10.16 7.91
CA ILE A 54 3.04 9.94 7.10
C ILE A 54 3.39 10.10 5.63
N GLY A 55 3.12 9.08 4.82
CA GLY A 55 3.20 9.14 3.36
C GLY A 55 1.83 9.10 2.73
N VAL A 56 1.61 9.94 1.73
CA VAL A 56 0.41 9.96 0.90
C VAL A 56 0.81 9.66 -0.54
N PHE A 57 0.23 8.60 -1.08
CA PHE A 57 0.49 8.13 -2.44
C PHE A 57 -0.83 8.08 -3.21
N THR A 58 -0.97 8.93 -4.20
CA THR A 58 -2.21 9.01 -4.99
C THR A 58 -1.96 8.68 -6.45
N ALA A 59 -2.95 8.07 -7.10
CA ALA A 59 -2.93 7.80 -8.53
C ALA A 59 -4.35 7.55 -9.04
N ARG A 60 -4.52 7.56 -10.35
CA ARG A 60 -5.72 7.03 -11.01
C ARG A 60 -5.83 5.51 -10.77
N PRO A 61 -7.03 4.93 -10.82
CA PRO A 61 -7.22 3.48 -10.81
C PRO A 61 -6.35 2.78 -11.86
N GLY A 62 -5.87 1.58 -11.52
CA GLY A 62 -5.09 0.76 -12.46
C GLY A 62 -3.61 1.13 -12.64
N MET A 63 -3.13 2.24 -12.08
CA MET A 63 -1.74 2.71 -12.27
C MET A 63 -0.67 1.89 -11.52
N GLY A 64 -1.03 0.91 -10.69
CA GLY A 64 -0.06 0.02 -10.05
C GLY A 64 0.30 0.35 -8.60
N LYS A 65 -0.38 1.28 -7.91
CA LYS A 65 -0.14 1.61 -6.49
C LYS A 65 -0.11 0.39 -5.58
N SER A 66 -1.19 -0.39 -5.57
CA SER A 66 -1.34 -1.58 -4.71
C SER A 66 -0.33 -2.67 -5.07
N TYR A 67 0.07 -2.76 -6.35
CA TYR A 67 1.14 -3.64 -6.79
C TYR A 67 2.49 -3.21 -6.19
N CYS A 68 2.82 -1.92 -6.25
CA CYS A 68 4.05 -1.39 -5.65
C CYS A 68 4.08 -1.62 -4.13
N LEU A 69 2.97 -1.40 -3.42
CA LEU A 69 2.85 -1.72 -1.98
C LEU A 69 3.08 -3.20 -1.69
N ARG A 70 2.54 -4.10 -2.51
CA ARG A 70 2.74 -5.54 -2.39
C ARG A 70 4.21 -5.91 -2.57
N CYS A 71 4.87 -5.38 -3.59
CA CYS A 71 6.29 -5.59 -3.83
C CYS A 71 7.14 -5.06 -2.66
N PHE A 72 6.83 -3.85 -2.17
CA PHE A 72 7.49 -3.28 -1.02
C PHE A 72 7.30 -4.15 0.23
N SER A 73 6.08 -4.57 0.54
CA SER A 73 5.79 -5.45 1.68
C SER A 73 6.62 -6.73 1.66
N LYS A 74 6.73 -7.37 0.49
CA LYS A 74 7.52 -8.60 0.32
C LYS A 74 9.03 -8.38 0.36
N SER A 75 9.51 -7.18 0.08
CA SER A 75 10.92 -6.81 0.20
C SER A 75 11.38 -6.57 1.64
N LEU A 76 10.44 -6.37 2.56
CA LEU A 76 10.75 -6.11 3.96
C LEU A 76 11.23 -7.37 4.67
N ASN A 77 12.23 -7.20 5.56
CA ASN A 77 12.60 -8.26 6.50
C ASN A 77 11.52 -8.31 7.61
N PRO A 78 10.77 -9.43 7.75
CA PRO A 78 9.69 -9.54 8.73
C PRO A 78 10.19 -9.54 10.18
N ASN A 79 11.48 -9.83 10.41
CA ASN A 79 12.08 -9.77 11.75
C ASN A 79 12.41 -8.32 12.18
N LEU A 80 12.46 -7.39 11.25
CA LEU A 80 12.81 -6.00 11.51
C LEU A 80 11.64 -5.03 11.31
N ASN A 81 10.59 -5.45 10.62
CA ASN A 81 9.46 -4.59 10.27
C ASN A 81 8.15 -5.36 10.41
N HIS A 82 7.16 -4.75 11.01
CA HIS A 82 5.81 -5.29 11.11
C HIS A 82 4.89 -4.50 10.16
N MET A 83 4.66 -5.03 8.96
CA MET A 83 3.79 -4.37 7.99
C MET A 83 2.38 -4.93 8.06
N VAL A 84 1.42 -4.02 8.17
CA VAL A 84 -0.02 -4.28 8.16
C VAL A 84 -0.64 -3.55 6.97
N TYR A 85 -1.47 -4.27 6.21
CA TYR A 85 -2.20 -3.72 5.07
C TYR A 85 -3.70 -3.76 5.36
N LEU A 86 -4.34 -2.62 5.26
CA LEU A 86 -5.79 -2.46 5.36
C LEU A 86 -6.33 -1.93 4.03
N CYS A 87 -7.22 -2.68 3.41
CA CYS A 87 -8.02 -2.20 2.30
C CYS A 87 -9.42 -1.91 2.82
N LEU A 88 -9.75 -0.64 2.93
CA LEU A 88 -10.98 -0.20 3.60
C LEU A 88 -11.95 0.38 2.57
N SER A 89 -13.19 -0.05 2.67
CA SER A 89 -14.34 0.62 2.04
C SER A 89 -14.91 1.68 2.99
N THR A 90 -16.09 2.18 2.69
CA THR A 90 -16.82 3.09 3.60
C THR A 90 -17.19 2.35 4.89
N ILE A 91 -16.46 2.62 5.96
CA ILE A 91 -16.65 2.00 7.27
C ILE A 91 -16.84 3.05 8.37
N SER A 92 -17.50 2.65 9.45
CA SER A 92 -17.59 3.47 10.66
C SER A 92 -16.27 3.51 11.42
N VAL A 93 -16.12 4.51 12.29
CA VAL A 93 -14.95 4.61 13.19
C VAL A 93 -14.80 3.34 14.05
N ALA A 94 -15.90 2.78 14.53
CA ALA A 94 -15.87 1.57 15.37
C ALA A 94 -15.36 0.34 14.58
N GLU A 95 -15.79 0.18 13.34
CA GLU A 95 -15.32 -0.90 12.46
C GLU A 95 -13.84 -0.74 12.12
N PHE A 96 -13.39 0.49 11.86
CA PHE A 96 -11.96 0.78 11.67
C PHE A 96 -11.13 0.29 12.86
N TYR A 97 -11.54 0.64 14.10
CA TYR A 97 -10.82 0.19 15.28
C TYR A 97 -10.83 -1.33 15.44
N LYS A 98 -11.96 -1.99 15.20
CA LYS A 98 -12.05 -3.46 15.25
C LYS A 98 -11.11 -4.12 14.25
N GLN A 99 -11.10 -3.63 13.00
CA GLN A 99 -10.19 -4.16 11.99
C GLN A 99 -8.73 -3.92 12.36
N PHE A 100 -8.40 -2.74 12.88
CA PHE A 100 -7.04 -2.43 13.30
C PHE A 100 -6.61 -3.29 14.51
N CYS A 101 -7.47 -3.50 15.50
CA CYS A 101 -7.21 -4.45 16.59
C CYS A 101 -6.99 -5.87 16.07
N SER A 102 -7.83 -6.33 15.14
CA SER A 102 -7.74 -7.68 14.56
C SER A 102 -6.39 -7.91 13.88
N VAL A 103 -5.92 -6.99 13.04
CA VAL A 103 -4.64 -7.13 12.32
C VAL A 103 -3.42 -6.98 13.23
N LEU A 104 -3.55 -6.29 14.36
CA LEU A 104 -2.51 -6.21 15.38
C LEU A 104 -2.55 -7.37 16.38
N GLY A 105 -3.58 -8.23 16.32
CA GLY A 105 -3.77 -9.33 17.27
C GLY A 105 -4.08 -8.87 18.70
N VAL A 106 -4.73 -7.71 18.87
CA VAL A 106 -5.10 -7.17 20.19
C VAL A 106 -6.61 -7.22 20.41
N SER A 107 -7.02 -7.09 21.68
CA SER A 107 -8.44 -7.13 22.05
C SER A 107 -9.23 -5.95 21.49
N ASP A 108 -10.40 -6.22 20.94
CA ASP A 108 -11.38 -5.25 20.48
C ASP A 108 -12.46 -4.90 21.55
N LYS A 109 -12.24 -5.35 22.79
CA LYS A 109 -13.14 -5.11 23.92
C LYS A 109 -12.93 -3.70 24.54
N GLY A 110 -13.97 -3.20 25.23
CA GLY A 110 -13.91 -1.91 25.94
C GLY A 110 -14.24 -0.69 25.08
N GLY A 111 -14.93 -0.89 23.96
CA GLY A 111 -15.35 0.17 23.05
C GLY A 111 -14.16 0.93 22.42
N LYS A 112 -14.43 2.12 21.86
CA LYS A 112 -13.41 2.93 21.18
C LYS A 112 -12.18 3.22 22.07
N THR A 113 -12.43 3.59 23.32
CA THR A 113 -11.35 3.95 24.28
C THR A 113 -10.47 2.76 24.60
N GLY A 114 -11.07 1.57 24.82
CA GLY A 114 -10.32 0.35 25.08
C GLY A 114 -9.48 -0.07 23.87
N MET A 115 -10.06 -0.05 22.68
CA MET A 115 -9.36 -0.35 21.43
C MET A 115 -8.22 0.65 21.16
N PHE A 116 -8.45 1.95 21.34
CA PHE A 116 -7.43 2.98 21.21
C PHE A 116 -6.21 2.67 22.08
N LYS A 117 -6.46 2.40 23.37
CA LYS A 117 -5.39 2.07 24.33
C LYS A 117 -4.65 0.79 23.93
N ALA A 118 -5.38 -0.28 23.61
CA ALA A 118 -4.78 -1.55 23.19
C ALA A 118 -3.89 -1.40 21.94
N ILE A 119 -4.33 -0.63 20.96
CA ILE A 119 -3.54 -0.33 19.75
C ILE A 119 -2.28 0.45 20.13
N GLN A 120 -2.40 1.51 20.94
CA GLN A 120 -1.23 2.31 21.33
C GLN A 120 -0.21 1.48 22.13
N GLU A 121 -0.66 0.65 23.06
CA GLU A 121 0.21 -0.23 23.85
C GLU A 121 0.94 -1.23 22.95
N GLN A 122 0.22 -1.86 22.00
CA GLN A 122 0.81 -2.82 21.07
C GLN A 122 1.83 -2.17 20.12
N VAL A 123 1.52 -1.01 19.57
CA VAL A 123 2.43 -0.26 18.71
C VAL A 123 3.71 0.14 19.50
N CYS A 124 3.54 0.61 20.73
CA CYS A 124 4.65 0.95 21.60
C CYS A 124 5.52 -0.27 21.92
N TYR A 125 4.91 -1.42 22.21
CA TYR A 125 5.58 -2.68 22.44
C TYR A 125 6.37 -3.15 21.21
N LEU A 126 5.76 -3.13 20.03
CA LEU A 126 6.45 -3.47 18.78
C LEU A 126 7.67 -2.58 18.54
N TYR A 127 7.53 -1.27 18.79
CA TYR A 127 8.59 -0.32 18.59
C TYR A 127 9.73 -0.45 19.60
N LYS A 128 9.42 -0.48 20.92
CA LYS A 128 10.41 -0.41 21.99
C LYS A 128 11.03 -1.77 22.30
N GLU A 129 10.19 -2.79 22.45
CA GLU A 129 10.62 -4.11 22.95
C GLU A 129 11.01 -5.03 21.78
N LYS A 130 10.16 -5.10 20.75
CA LYS A 130 10.42 -5.96 19.58
C LYS A 130 11.42 -5.36 18.60
N ARG A 131 11.61 -4.03 18.61
CA ARG A 131 12.37 -3.28 17.59
C ARG A 131 11.89 -3.55 16.18
N GLN A 132 10.60 -3.78 16.03
CA GLN A 132 9.86 -4.02 14.79
C GLN A 132 8.82 -2.92 14.62
N PRO A 133 9.20 -1.70 14.21
CA PRO A 133 8.24 -0.61 14.04
C PRO A 133 7.14 -1.02 13.07
N LEU A 134 5.91 -0.63 13.40
CA LEU A 134 4.73 -0.87 12.58
C LEU A 134 4.78 0.01 11.31
N LEU A 135 4.50 -0.60 10.16
CA LEU A 135 4.16 0.10 8.92
C LEU A 135 2.68 -0.19 8.61
N LEU A 136 1.84 0.79 8.82
CA LEU A 136 0.40 0.70 8.53
C LEU A 136 0.14 1.28 7.14
N ALA A 137 -0.19 0.42 6.18
CA ALA A 137 -0.63 0.82 4.86
C ALA A 137 -2.16 0.73 4.77
N ILE A 138 -2.79 1.83 4.45
CA ILE A 138 -4.24 1.91 4.19
C ILE A 138 -4.42 2.20 2.71
N ASP A 139 -4.99 1.24 1.98
CA ASP A 139 -5.38 1.42 0.58
C ASP A 139 -6.82 1.92 0.49
N GLU A 140 -7.16 2.55 -0.62
CA GLU A 140 -8.43 3.22 -0.86
C GLU A 140 -8.75 4.29 0.22
N ALA A 141 -7.70 5.00 0.67
CA ALA A 141 -7.79 5.96 1.78
C ALA A 141 -8.74 7.14 1.53
N GLN A 142 -9.19 7.38 0.29
CA GLN A 142 -10.22 8.36 -0.02
C GLN A 142 -11.58 8.02 0.59
N TYR A 143 -11.81 6.78 1.01
CA TYR A 143 -13.05 6.38 1.69
C TYR A 143 -12.99 6.56 3.21
N LEU A 144 -11.85 6.98 3.76
CA LEU A 144 -11.73 7.26 5.19
C LEU A 144 -12.56 8.50 5.57
N SER A 145 -13.40 8.34 6.59
CA SER A 145 -14.15 9.46 7.15
C SER A 145 -13.22 10.45 7.89
N THR A 146 -13.66 11.70 8.01
CA THR A 146 -12.95 12.72 8.82
C THR A 146 -12.68 12.23 10.26
N GLY A 147 -13.60 11.47 10.83
CA GLY A 147 -13.43 10.89 12.18
C GLY A 147 -12.26 9.92 12.23
N ILE A 148 -12.12 9.02 11.25
CA ILE A 148 -11.02 8.06 11.17
C ILE A 148 -9.68 8.78 10.98
N LEU A 149 -9.61 9.75 10.07
CA LEU A 149 -8.38 10.53 9.82
C LEU A 149 -7.92 11.29 11.08
N ASN A 150 -8.85 11.85 11.85
CA ASN A 150 -8.55 12.51 13.12
C ASN A 150 -8.08 11.50 14.18
N ASP A 151 -8.70 10.33 14.25
CA ASP A 151 -8.30 9.30 15.19
C ASP A 151 -6.91 8.71 14.88
N ILE A 152 -6.60 8.49 13.61
CA ILE A 152 -5.26 8.04 13.19
C ILE A 152 -4.20 9.05 13.62
N LYS A 153 -4.46 10.35 13.44
CA LYS A 153 -3.56 11.42 13.93
C LYS A 153 -3.33 11.31 15.44
N MET A 154 -4.38 11.03 16.21
CA MET A 154 -4.27 10.84 17.66
C MET A 154 -3.54 9.55 18.04
N LEU A 155 -3.77 8.47 17.30
CA LEU A 155 -3.06 7.19 17.48
C LEU A 155 -1.55 7.32 17.25
N MET A 156 -1.11 8.26 16.42
CA MET A 156 0.31 8.54 16.16
C MET A 156 0.98 9.41 17.24
N ASN A 157 0.23 9.92 18.19
CA ASN A 157 0.78 10.78 19.23
C ASN A 157 1.36 9.95 20.39
N TYR A 158 2.68 9.86 20.46
CA TYR A 158 3.42 9.18 21.53
C TYR A 158 4.40 10.16 22.21
N GLY A 159 4.54 10.03 23.51
CA GLY A 159 5.50 10.82 24.27
C GLY A 159 5.36 12.33 24.07
N TYR A 160 4.14 12.86 24.17
CA TYR A 160 3.83 14.28 23.88
C TYR A 160 4.23 14.71 22.46
N ASP A 161 3.99 13.84 21.47
CA ASP A 161 4.31 14.06 20.05
C ASP A 161 5.83 14.14 19.73
N SER A 162 6.65 13.56 20.61
CA SER A 162 8.10 13.56 20.44
C SER A 162 8.67 12.30 19.80
N ILE A 163 7.83 11.23 19.63
CA ILE A 163 8.27 9.93 19.14
C ILE A 163 7.33 9.44 18.06
N ASN A 164 7.90 9.09 16.91
CA ASN A 164 7.19 8.39 15.84
C ASN A 164 7.36 6.86 16.02
N CYS A 165 6.36 6.20 16.63
CA CYS A 165 6.40 4.76 16.88
C CYS A 165 6.02 3.93 15.66
N PHE A 166 5.33 4.51 14.66
CA PHE A 166 4.96 3.80 13.45
C PHE A 166 4.91 4.70 12.21
N THR A 167 4.90 4.07 11.06
CA THR A 167 4.75 4.69 9.75
C THR A 167 3.32 4.54 9.28
N LEU A 168 2.71 5.60 8.76
CA LEU A 168 1.41 5.58 8.10
C LEU A 168 1.60 5.80 6.60
N ILE A 169 1.05 4.88 5.80
CA ILE A 169 1.03 4.95 4.34
C ILE A 169 -0.42 5.03 3.90
N LEU A 170 -0.83 6.17 3.38
CA LEU A 170 -2.16 6.39 2.81
C LEU A 170 -2.06 6.28 1.29
N CYS A 171 -2.68 5.27 0.73
CA CYS A 171 -2.80 5.09 -0.71
C CYS A 171 -4.24 5.32 -1.15
N GLY A 172 -4.44 6.00 -2.26
CA GLY A 172 -5.78 6.28 -2.74
C GLY A 172 -5.83 6.89 -4.13
N GLU A 173 -7.02 7.27 -4.54
CA GLU A 173 -7.23 8.01 -5.77
C GLU A 173 -6.84 9.50 -5.63
N SER A 174 -6.71 10.18 -6.76
CA SER A 174 -6.25 11.58 -6.78
C SER A 174 -7.10 12.52 -5.93
N HIS A 175 -8.42 12.25 -5.78
CA HIS A 175 -9.28 13.09 -4.95
C HIS A 175 -9.03 12.97 -3.42
N LEU A 176 -8.24 12.00 -2.97
CA LEU A 176 -7.72 11.99 -1.60
C LEU A 176 -6.97 13.30 -1.29
N ASN A 177 -6.29 13.87 -2.29
CA ASN A 177 -5.61 15.15 -2.13
C ASN A 177 -6.58 16.26 -1.77
N ASP A 178 -7.78 16.29 -2.37
CA ASP A 178 -8.78 17.32 -2.11
C ASP A 178 -9.43 17.12 -0.73
N ILE A 179 -9.59 15.89 -0.29
CA ILE A 179 -10.02 15.57 1.07
C ILE A 179 -9.01 16.12 2.07
N LEU A 180 -7.72 15.81 1.90
CA LEU A 180 -6.67 16.23 2.82
C LEU A 180 -6.41 17.75 2.81
N ARG A 181 -6.77 18.46 1.73
CA ARG A 181 -6.68 19.94 1.66
C ARG A 181 -7.71 20.66 2.52
N LYS A 182 -8.80 19.99 2.93
CA LYS A 182 -9.83 20.62 3.75
C LYS A 182 -9.25 21.13 5.08
N PRO A 183 -9.69 22.31 5.59
CA PRO A 183 -9.15 22.90 6.83
C PRO A 183 -9.19 21.96 8.03
N VAL A 184 -10.20 21.09 8.12
CA VAL A 184 -10.35 20.11 9.22
C VAL A 184 -9.17 19.11 9.29
N HIS A 185 -8.42 18.93 8.21
CA HIS A 185 -7.27 18.03 8.13
C HIS A 185 -5.91 18.76 8.16
N GLU A 186 -5.89 20.05 8.47
CA GLU A 186 -4.64 20.83 8.49
C GLU A 186 -3.58 20.23 9.40
N ALA A 187 -3.94 19.86 10.61
CA ALA A 187 -3.01 19.25 11.57
C ALA A 187 -2.49 17.87 11.13
N LEU A 188 -3.27 17.09 10.37
CA LEU A 188 -2.80 15.85 9.75
C LEU A 188 -1.85 16.16 8.60
N ARG A 189 -2.22 17.12 7.74
CA ARG A 189 -1.44 17.54 6.58
C ARG A 189 -0.04 18.05 6.96
N GLN A 190 0.08 18.80 8.05
CA GLN A 190 1.37 19.28 8.57
C GLN A 190 2.32 18.15 9.00
N ARG A 191 1.78 16.95 9.25
CA ARG A 191 2.58 15.75 9.61
C ARG A 191 2.92 14.86 8.41
N ILE A 192 2.41 15.18 7.22
CA ILE A 192 2.72 14.44 6.00
C ILE A 192 4.16 14.71 5.60
N THR A 193 4.99 13.69 5.69
CA THR A 193 6.41 13.75 5.34
C THR A 193 6.62 13.58 3.84
N ILE A 194 5.80 12.73 3.21
CA ILE A 194 5.89 12.41 1.78
C ILE A 194 4.51 12.56 1.15
N HIS A 195 4.49 13.25 0.03
CA HIS A 195 3.34 13.34 -0.85
C HIS A 195 3.77 13.02 -2.28
N TYR A 196 3.22 11.98 -2.87
CA TYR A 196 3.58 11.53 -4.21
C TYR A 196 2.35 11.19 -5.04
N ASN A 197 2.29 11.78 -6.24
CA ASN A 197 1.29 11.49 -7.24
C ASN A 197 1.90 10.54 -8.28
N TYR A 198 1.40 9.32 -8.32
CA TYR A 198 1.83 8.28 -9.23
C TYR A 198 1.10 8.49 -10.58
N ASN A 199 1.83 8.67 -11.67
CA ASN A 199 1.27 9.03 -12.98
C ASN A 199 1.06 7.81 -13.89
N GLY A 200 1.73 6.69 -13.59
CA GLY A 200 1.74 5.48 -14.41
C GLY A 200 2.85 5.47 -15.45
N LEU A 201 2.71 4.60 -16.44
CA LEU A 201 3.71 4.44 -17.50
C LEU A 201 3.53 5.53 -18.56
N ASP A 202 4.63 6.11 -19.01
CA ASP A 202 4.64 6.91 -20.23
C ASP A 202 4.67 6.02 -21.50
N ASP A 203 4.52 6.62 -22.69
CA ASP A 203 4.44 5.86 -23.94
C ASP A 203 5.67 4.98 -24.21
N LYS A 204 6.86 5.44 -23.81
CA LYS A 204 8.11 4.68 -23.94
C LYS A 204 8.17 3.54 -22.94
N GLU A 205 7.74 3.80 -21.74
CA GLU A 205 7.66 2.80 -20.67
C GLU A 205 6.61 1.73 -20.99
N VAL A 206 5.48 2.08 -21.64
CA VAL A 206 4.46 1.11 -22.06
C VAL A 206 5.07 0.08 -23.00
N ALA A 207 5.78 0.50 -24.05
CA ALA A 207 6.44 -0.41 -24.96
C ALA A 207 7.45 -1.31 -24.24
N SER A 208 8.29 -0.71 -23.39
CA SER A 208 9.29 -1.45 -22.60
C SER A 208 8.65 -2.43 -21.62
N TYR A 209 7.53 -2.05 -21.00
CA TYR A 209 6.75 -2.90 -20.09
C TYR A 209 6.20 -4.13 -20.81
N ILE A 210 5.61 -3.94 -21.99
CA ILE A 210 5.06 -5.04 -22.78
C ILE A 210 6.15 -6.02 -23.17
N LEU A 211 7.28 -5.52 -23.70
CA LEU A 211 8.43 -6.35 -24.08
C LEU A 211 8.99 -7.10 -22.88
N HIS A 212 9.20 -6.42 -21.74
CA HIS A 212 9.65 -7.05 -20.50
C HIS A 212 8.73 -8.20 -20.05
N LYS A 213 7.42 -7.99 -20.12
CA LYS A 213 6.44 -9.01 -19.73
C LYS A 213 6.47 -10.24 -20.64
N LEU A 214 6.60 -10.02 -21.95
CA LEU A 214 6.72 -11.12 -22.93
C LEU A 214 8.01 -11.89 -22.76
N GLU A 215 9.15 -11.21 -22.61
CA GLU A 215 10.45 -11.85 -22.37
C GLU A 215 10.43 -12.72 -21.11
N ARG A 216 9.81 -12.23 -20.02
CA ARG A 216 9.66 -13.00 -18.77
C ARG A 216 8.80 -14.24 -18.92
N ALA A 217 7.83 -14.19 -19.80
CA ALA A 217 7.00 -15.35 -20.13
C ALA A 217 7.65 -16.31 -21.16
N GLY A 218 8.85 -16.01 -21.64
CA GLY A 218 9.55 -16.81 -22.64
C GLY A 218 9.17 -16.47 -24.09
N GLY A 219 8.36 -15.44 -24.31
CA GLY A 219 7.93 -15.01 -25.63
C GLY A 219 9.00 -14.30 -26.45
N SER A 220 8.90 -14.37 -27.77
CA SER A 220 9.73 -13.63 -28.70
C SER A 220 9.36 -12.14 -28.73
N LYS A 221 10.37 -11.26 -28.93
CA LYS A 221 10.16 -9.82 -29.15
C LYS A 221 9.35 -9.51 -30.41
N SER A 222 9.29 -10.43 -31.36
CA SER A 222 8.55 -10.29 -32.62
C SER A 222 7.05 -10.56 -32.52
N ILE A 223 6.53 -10.79 -31.31
CA ILE A 223 5.08 -11.02 -31.09
C ILE A 223 4.27 -9.72 -31.28
N ILE A 224 4.92 -8.58 -31.09
CA ILE A 224 4.30 -7.26 -31.23
C ILE A 224 5.18 -6.44 -32.16
N ASP A 225 4.58 -6.01 -33.28
CA ASP A 225 5.16 -5.08 -34.27
C ASP A 225 5.05 -3.63 -33.77
#